data_6e1a23b910db82d90cba00b94cff78ab
#
_entry.id   6e1a23b910db82d90cba00b94cff78ab
#
_cell.length_a   1.000
_cell.length_b   1.000
_cell.length_c   1.000
_cell.angle_alpha   90.00
_cell.angle_beta   90.00
_cell.angle_gamma   90.00
#
_symmetry.space_group_name_H-M   'P 1'
#
loop_
_entity.id
_entity.type
_entity.pdbx_description
1 polymer ?
#
loop_
_entity_poly.entity_id
_entity_poly.type
_entity_poly.pdbx_seq_one_letter_code
_entity_poly.pdbx_strand_id
1 'polypeptide(L)'
;DQETKIKSSKIIISTGSAPLPLPGIEFDEKQILSSTGALSISKLPKKMIVVGGGYIGLEMGSVWSRLGTEVQVVEYLDHITPGLDKEISSEFMKILKKQNIKFDLKTKVEKISKSSEGVILDISNNGKKSKLEADVVLISVGRKPYTDNLNLDKIGVSLDKKGRIKVDKNFETNIKNIYAIGDVIDGPMLAHKAEE
;
A
#
# COMPACT_ATOMS: atom_id res chain seq x y z
N ASP A 1 18.50 -24.25 4.10
CA ASP A 1 18.98 -22.88 4.38
C ASP A 1 20.19 -22.99 5.31
N GLN A 2 21.32 -22.34 4.95
CA GLN A 2 22.49 -22.28 5.82
C GLN A 2 22.33 -21.10 6.78
N GLU A 3 22.41 -21.36 8.07
CA GLU A 3 22.46 -20.31 9.10
C GLU A 3 23.86 -19.70 9.11
N THR A 4 23.94 -18.37 8.96
CA THR A 4 25.19 -17.61 9.05
C THR A 4 25.16 -16.70 10.25
N LYS A 5 26.16 -16.81 11.16
CA LYS A 5 26.30 -15.94 12.34
C LYS A 5 27.23 -14.79 12.04
N ILE A 6 26.72 -13.56 12.16
CA ILE A 6 27.50 -12.33 11.98
C ILE A 6 27.64 -11.64 13.34
N LYS A 7 28.87 -11.27 13.72
CA LYS A 7 29.14 -10.44 14.89
C LYS A 7 29.32 -8.99 14.46
N SER A 8 28.61 -8.09 15.11
CA SER A 8 28.71 -6.64 14.86
C SER A 8 28.66 -5.87 16.17
N SER A 9 29.34 -4.72 16.24
CA SER A 9 29.27 -3.80 17.36
C SER A 9 28.00 -2.94 17.36
N LYS A 10 27.38 -2.76 16.18
CA LYS A 10 26.12 -2.01 15.98
C LYS A 10 25.29 -2.69 14.93
N ILE A 11 23.97 -2.60 15.08
CA ILE A 11 22.98 -3.11 14.12
C ILE A 11 22.03 -1.97 13.73
N ILE A 12 21.76 -1.83 12.45
CA ILE A 12 20.75 -0.90 11.92
C ILE A 12 19.64 -1.72 11.26
N ILE A 13 18.40 -1.56 11.75
CA ILE A 13 17.22 -2.18 11.18
C ILE A 13 16.62 -1.20 10.17
N SER A 14 16.69 -1.54 8.89
CA SER A 14 16.17 -0.73 7.77
C SER A 14 15.31 -1.59 6.83
N THR A 15 14.45 -2.42 7.40
CA THR A 15 13.65 -3.41 6.68
C THR A 15 12.46 -2.83 5.94
N GLY A 16 12.19 -1.53 6.15
CA GLY A 16 11.18 -0.81 5.39
C GLY A 16 9.75 -1.19 5.76
N SER A 17 8.88 -1.26 4.76
CA SER A 17 7.45 -1.54 4.91
C SER A 17 6.94 -2.52 3.87
N ALA A 18 5.78 -3.11 4.13
CA ALA A 18 5.07 -4.01 3.22
C ALA A 18 3.68 -3.46 2.90
N PRO A 19 3.11 -3.77 1.71
CA PRO A 19 1.74 -3.44 1.38
C PRO A 19 0.75 -4.01 2.41
N LEU A 20 -0.28 -3.24 2.74
CA LEU A 20 -1.35 -3.67 3.63
C LEU A 20 -2.47 -4.31 2.82
N PRO A 21 -2.82 -5.59 3.04
CA PRO A 21 -3.98 -6.19 2.40
C PRO A 21 -5.28 -5.68 3.02
N LEU A 22 -6.38 -5.85 2.32
CA LEU A 22 -7.71 -5.71 2.91
C LEU A 22 -8.00 -6.89 3.85
N PRO A 23 -8.78 -6.72 4.92
CA PRO A 23 -9.13 -7.81 5.82
C PRO A 23 -9.75 -9.00 5.08
N GLY A 24 -9.18 -10.19 5.27
CA GLY A 24 -9.64 -11.43 4.64
C GLY A 24 -9.31 -11.57 3.14
N ILE A 25 -8.49 -10.69 2.58
CA ILE A 25 -8.08 -10.73 1.17
C ILE A 25 -6.56 -10.80 1.11
N GLU A 26 -6.04 -11.84 0.48
CA GLU A 26 -4.61 -12.04 0.29
C GLU A 26 -4.20 -11.65 -1.13
N PHE A 27 -2.98 -11.13 -1.27
CA PHE A 27 -2.37 -10.90 -2.57
C PHE A 27 -1.99 -12.24 -3.21
N ASP A 28 -2.38 -12.47 -4.45
CA ASP A 28 -1.91 -13.59 -5.25
C ASP A 28 -0.89 -13.13 -6.31
N GLU A 29 -0.68 -11.83 -6.40
CA GLU A 29 0.21 -11.13 -7.34
C GLU A 29 -0.04 -11.51 -8.83
N LYS A 30 -1.26 -11.96 -9.11
CA LYS A 30 -1.74 -12.32 -10.46
C LYS A 30 -3.00 -11.57 -10.83
N GLN A 31 -4.05 -11.69 -10.01
CA GLN A 31 -5.32 -11.00 -10.18
C GLN A 31 -5.58 -10.01 -9.04
N ILE A 32 -5.12 -10.32 -7.83
CA ILE A 32 -5.19 -9.45 -6.65
C ILE A 32 -3.76 -9.01 -6.34
N LEU A 33 -3.45 -7.77 -6.71
CA LEU A 33 -2.10 -7.24 -6.75
C LEU A 33 -1.82 -6.32 -5.58
N SER A 34 -0.62 -6.40 -5.03
CA SER A 34 0.01 -5.30 -4.32
C SER A 34 0.67 -4.33 -5.31
N SER A 35 1.25 -3.24 -4.79
CA SER A 35 2.09 -2.34 -5.62
C SER A 35 3.27 -3.08 -6.25
N THR A 36 3.83 -4.09 -5.58
CA THR A 36 4.91 -4.94 -6.12
C THR A 36 4.42 -5.76 -7.32
N GLY A 37 3.28 -6.44 -7.20
CA GLY A 37 2.70 -7.18 -8.30
C GLY A 37 2.29 -6.27 -9.46
N ALA A 38 1.74 -5.08 -9.16
CA ALA A 38 1.37 -4.12 -10.18
C ALA A 38 2.56 -3.61 -11.01
N LEU A 39 3.78 -3.58 -10.45
CA LEU A 39 5.00 -3.26 -11.18
C LEU A 39 5.53 -4.43 -12.04
N SER A 40 5.03 -5.64 -11.80
CA SER A 40 5.55 -6.87 -12.42
C SER A 40 4.56 -7.53 -13.39
N ILE A 41 3.45 -6.86 -13.73
CA ILE A 41 2.46 -7.38 -14.68
C ILE A 41 3.12 -7.55 -16.06
N SER A 42 3.09 -8.78 -16.58
CA SER A 42 3.70 -9.13 -17.88
C SER A 42 2.80 -8.86 -19.07
N LYS A 43 1.50 -8.75 -18.88
CA LYS A 43 0.50 -8.51 -19.93
C LYS A 43 -0.38 -7.32 -19.55
N LEU A 44 -0.52 -6.35 -20.46
CA LEU A 44 -1.37 -5.19 -20.27
C LEU A 44 -2.81 -5.60 -19.98
N PRO A 45 -3.35 -5.31 -18.78
CA PRO A 45 -4.75 -5.58 -18.49
C PRO A 45 -5.64 -4.59 -19.26
N LYS A 46 -6.79 -5.06 -19.73
CA LYS A 46 -7.78 -4.17 -20.36
C LYS A 46 -8.42 -3.25 -19.33
N LYS A 47 -8.70 -3.80 -18.14
CA LYS A 47 -9.33 -3.06 -17.05
C LYS A 47 -8.65 -3.38 -15.72
N MET A 48 -8.38 -2.32 -14.94
CA MET A 48 -7.82 -2.40 -13.59
C MET A 48 -8.70 -1.60 -12.62
N ILE A 49 -9.06 -2.23 -11.51
CA ILE A 49 -9.63 -1.50 -10.37
C ILE A 49 -8.51 -1.23 -9.37
N VAL A 50 -8.41 0.01 -8.92
CA VAL A 50 -7.48 0.44 -7.85
C VAL A 50 -8.30 0.68 -6.60
N VAL A 51 -8.03 -0.06 -5.55
CA VAL A 51 -8.65 0.12 -4.23
C VAL A 51 -7.73 0.94 -3.36
N GLY A 52 -8.18 2.16 -3.05
CA GLY A 52 -7.41 3.19 -2.33
C GLY A 52 -6.95 4.33 -3.22
N GLY A 53 -7.43 5.55 -2.91
CA GLY A 53 -7.11 6.81 -3.59
C GLY A 53 -5.90 7.54 -3.01
N GLY A 54 -4.96 6.83 -2.37
CA GLY A 54 -3.68 7.36 -1.92
C GLY A 54 -2.66 7.48 -3.05
N TYR A 55 -1.49 8.07 -2.76
CA TYR A 55 -0.46 8.34 -3.77
C TYR A 55 -0.01 7.09 -4.54
N ILE A 56 0.20 5.95 -3.89
CA ILE A 56 0.62 4.70 -4.56
C ILE A 56 -0.43 4.25 -5.59
N GLY A 57 -1.71 4.21 -5.19
CA GLY A 57 -2.79 3.80 -6.08
C GLY A 57 -2.96 4.73 -7.27
N LEU A 58 -2.83 6.03 -7.06
CA LEU A 58 -2.96 7.03 -8.11
C LEU A 58 -1.75 7.05 -9.05
N GLU A 59 -0.53 6.89 -8.54
CA GLU A 59 0.67 6.75 -9.37
C GLU A 59 0.57 5.51 -10.25
N MET A 60 0.31 4.34 -9.69
CA MET A 60 0.15 3.11 -10.45
C MET A 60 -1.01 3.21 -11.45
N GLY A 61 -2.17 3.70 -11.00
CA GLY A 61 -3.33 3.90 -11.87
C GLY A 61 -3.04 4.85 -13.03
N SER A 62 -2.28 5.92 -12.80
CA SER A 62 -1.85 6.86 -13.85
C SER A 62 -0.91 6.19 -14.87
N VAL A 63 0.04 5.38 -14.41
CA VAL A 63 0.95 4.64 -15.30
C VAL A 63 0.15 3.68 -16.18
N TRP A 64 -0.70 2.84 -15.59
CA TRP A 64 -1.48 1.85 -16.33
C TRP A 64 -2.49 2.50 -17.27
N SER A 65 -3.13 3.61 -16.87
CA SER A 65 -4.03 4.37 -17.75
C SER A 65 -3.29 4.91 -19.00
N ARG A 66 -2.07 5.44 -18.83
CA ARG A 66 -1.25 5.92 -19.95
C ARG A 66 -0.81 4.81 -20.89
N LEU A 67 -0.68 3.59 -20.38
CA LEU A 67 -0.39 2.40 -21.18
C LEU A 67 -1.61 1.86 -21.93
N GLY A 68 -2.81 2.39 -21.65
CA GLY A 68 -4.06 2.04 -22.34
C GLY A 68 -5.02 1.16 -21.53
N THR A 69 -4.74 0.89 -20.25
CA THR A 69 -5.67 0.20 -19.34
C THR A 69 -6.82 1.12 -18.93
N GLU A 70 -8.06 0.64 -18.96
CA GLU A 70 -9.18 1.33 -18.31
C GLU A 70 -9.01 1.25 -16.79
N VAL A 71 -8.79 2.39 -16.13
CA VAL A 71 -8.54 2.46 -14.68
C VAL A 71 -9.73 3.06 -13.96
N GLN A 72 -10.18 2.37 -12.89
CA GLN A 72 -11.23 2.84 -11.99
C GLN A 72 -10.75 2.76 -10.54
N VAL A 73 -10.73 3.91 -9.86
CA VAL A 73 -10.31 4.02 -8.46
C VAL A 73 -11.54 3.94 -7.55
N VAL A 74 -11.51 3.04 -6.59
CA VAL A 74 -12.52 2.90 -5.53
C VAL A 74 -11.91 3.40 -4.23
N GLU A 75 -12.48 4.48 -3.66
CA GLU A 75 -12.01 5.10 -2.44
C GLU A 75 -13.12 5.16 -1.38
N TYR A 76 -12.77 4.74 -0.17
CA TYR A 76 -13.70 4.74 0.97
C TYR A 76 -14.06 6.16 1.43
N LEU A 77 -13.09 7.08 1.37
CA LEU A 77 -13.27 8.48 1.75
C LEU A 77 -14.01 9.25 0.65
N ASP A 78 -14.39 10.46 0.96
CA ASP A 78 -15.04 11.39 0.04
C ASP A 78 -14.06 12.18 -0.85
N HIS A 79 -12.77 11.93 -0.72
CA HIS A 79 -11.69 12.58 -1.46
C HIS A 79 -10.50 11.62 -1.63
N ILE A 80 -9.66 11.91 -2.61
CA ILE A 80 -8.38 11.22 -2.83
C ILE A 80 -7.26 11.86 -1.99
N THR A 81 -6.09 11.23 -1.95
CA THR A 81 -4.88 11.74 -1.28
C THR A 81 -5.14 12.20 0.17
N PRO A 82 -5.63 11.30 1.06
CA PRO A 82 -5.87 11.65 2.44
C PRO A 82 -4.58 12.17 3.10
N GLY A 83 -4.70 13.30 3.81
CA GLY A 83 -3.57 14.00 4.42
C GLY A 83 -3.05 15.20 3.62
N LEU A 84 -3.44 15.37 2.37
CA LEU A 84 -3.20 16.60 1.63
C LEU A 84 -4.34 17.60 1.82
N ASP A 85 -4.08 18.86 1.45
CA ASP A 85 -5.08 19.90 1.40
C ASP A 85 -6.23 19.52 0.45
N LYS A 86 -7.47 19.85 0.83
CA LYS A 86 -8.67 19.45 0.07
C LYS A 86 -8.76 20.10 -1.30
N GLU A 87 -8.31 21.34 -1.43
CA GLU A 87 -8.28 22.03 -2.72
C GLU A 87 -7.29 21.37 -3.66
N ILE A 88 -6.09 21.05 -3.17
CA ILE A 88 -5.07 20.30 -3.92
C ILE A 88 -5.61 18.93 -4.35
N SER A 89 -6.23 18.17 -3.43
CA SER A 89 -6.83 16.87 -3.74
C SER A 89 -7.91 16.97 -4.81
N SER A 90 -8.75 18.03 -4.76
CA SER A 90 -9.81 18.26 -5.73
C SER A 90 -9.26 18.58 -7.12
N GLU A 91 -8.28 19.49 -7.22
CA GLU A 91 -7.65 19.83 -8.49
C GLU A 91 -6.89 18.63 -9.08
N PHE A 92 -6.18 17.87 -8.24
CA PHE A 92 -5.50 16.66 -8.68
C PHE A 92 -6.48 15.63 -9.25
N MET A 93 -7.62 15.42 -8.59
CA MET A 93 -8.66 14.52 -9.11
C MET A 93 -9.19 14.98 -10.48
N LYS A 94 -9.37 16.30 -10.69
CA LYS A 94 -9.78 16.84 -12.00
C LYS A 94 -8.76 16.53 -13.09
N ILE A 95 -7.46 16.63 -12.78
CA ILE A 95 -6.37 16.28 -13.70
C ILE A 95 -6.43 14.79 -14.06
N LEU A 96 -6.57 13.92 -13.06
CA LEU A 96 -6.63 12.47 -13.27
C LEU A 96 -7.88 12.05 -14.07
N LYS A 97 -9.03 12.71 -13.86
CA LYS A 97 -10.23 12.51 -14.67
C LYS A 97 -10.02 12.87 -16.15
N LYS A 98 -9.24 13.92 -16.44
CA LYS A 98 -8.84 14.25 -17.81
C LYS A 98 -7.92 13.20 -18.44
N GLN A 99 -7.25 12.39 -17.63
CA GLN A 99 -6.49 11.22 -18.06
C GLN A 99 -7.35 9.93 -18.14
N ASN A 100 -8.68 10.06 -18.18
CA ASN A 100 -9.65 8.97 -18.26
C ASN A 100 -9.68 8.02 -17.05
N ILE A 101 -9.18 8.43 -15.90
CA ILE A 101 -9.32 7.65 -14.66
C ILE A 101 -10.69 7.92 -14.05
N LYS A 102 -11.44 6.86 -13.78
CA LYS A 102 -12.75 6.92 -13.12
C LYS A 102 -12.59 6.83 -11.61
N PHE A 103 -13.53 7.46 -10.86
CA PHE A 103 -13.48 7.48 -9.40
C PHE A 103 -14.84 7.17 -8.79
N ASP A 104 -14.88 6.19 -7.90
CA ASP A 104 -15.98 5.89 -6.99
C ASP A 104 -15.55 6.25 -5.58
N LEU A 105 -15.87 7.46 -5.15
CA LEU A 105 -15.63 7.93 -3.78
C LEU A 105 -16.74 7.47 -2.84
N LYS A 106 -16.52 7.52 -1.51
CA LYS A 106 -17.45 7.03 -0.47
C LYS A 106 -17.87 5.59 -0.70
N THR A 107 -16.99 4.80 -1.30
CA THR A 107 -17.30 3.45 -1.75
C THR A 107 -16.43 2.44 -1.01
N LYS A 108 -17.09 1.54 -0.30
CA LYS A 108 -16.46 0.46 0.44
C LYS A 108 -16.39 -0.80 -0.43
N VAL A 109 -15.24 -1.44 -0.46
CA VAL A 109 -15.09 -2.80 -0.99
C VAL A 109 -15.47 -3.77 0.12
N GLU A 110 -16.50 -4.57 -0.10
CA GLU A 110 -17.01 -5.56 0.86
C GLU A 110 -16.36 -6.93 0.64
N LYS A 111 -16.14 -7.30 -0.62
CA LYS A 111 -15.58 -8.60 -1.01
C LYS A 111 -14.88 -8.50 -2.35
N ILE A 112 -13.84 -9.32 -2.53
CA ILE A 112 -13.21 -9.56 -3.82
C ILE A 112 -13.29 -11.07 -4.09
N SER A 113 -13.75 -11.43 -5.28
CA SER A 113 -13.83 -12.81 -5.73
C SER A 113 -13.08 -12.96 -7.05
N LYS A 114 -12.35 -14.06 -7.21
CA LYS A 114 -11.64 -14.39 -8.46
C LYS A 114 -12.55 -15.19 -9.38
N SER A 115 -12.39 -14.99 -10.68
CA SER A 115 -13.00 -15.80 -11.73
C SER A 115 -11.96 -16.22 -12.76
N SER A 116 -12.35 -17.05 -13.73
CA SER A 116 -11.48 -17.40 -14.87
C SER A 116 -11.12 -16.20 -15.75
N GLU A 117 -11.94 -15.15 -15.73
CA GLU A 117 -11.79 -13.97 -16.59
C GLU A 117 -11.24 -12.75 -15.85
N GLY A 118 -11.02 -12.84 -14.53
CA GLY A 118 -10.51 -11.72 -13.73
C GLY A 118 -11.07 -11.70 -12.31
N VAL A 119 -11.41 -10.51 -11.82
CA VAL A 119 -11.90 -10.26 -10.45
C VAL A 119 -13.26 -9.59 -10.46
N ILE A 120 -14.07 -9.94 -9.47
CA ILE A 120 -15.37 -9.31 -9.19
C ILE A 120 -15.29 -8.69 -7.79
N LEU A 121 -15.55 -7.40 -7.69
CA LEU A 121 -15.61 -6.66 -6.43
C LEU A 121 -17.07 -6.39 -6.08
N ASP A 122 -17.51 -6.85 -4.93
CA ASP A 122 -18.75 -6.39 -4.31
C ASP A 122 -18.45 -5.09 -3.57
N ILE A 123 -19.12 -4.01 -3.96
CA ILE A 123 -18.92 -2.68 -3.41
C ILE A 123 -20.22 -2.11 -2.83
N SER A 124 -20.08 -1.18 -1.90
CA SER A 124 -21.21 -0.46 -1.28
C SER A 124 -20.91 1.03 -1.21
N ASN A 125 -21.85 1.84 -1.73
CA ASN A 125 -21.83 3.29 -1.63
C ASN A 125 -23.15 3.75 -0.97
N ASN A 126 -23.05 4.40 0.19
CA ASN A 126 -24.22 4.83 0.97
C ASN A 126 -25.30 3.74 1.13
N GLY A 127 -24.87 2.49 1.38
CA GLY A 127 -25.76 1.33 1.53
C GLY A 127 -26.26 0.70 0.23
N LYS A 128 -26.05 1.34 -0.91
CA LYS A 128 -26.39 0.78 -2.22
C LYS A 128 -25.26 -0.16 -2.67
N LYS A 129 -25.60 -1.42 -2.81
CA LYS A 129 -24.65 -2.47 -3.26
C LYS A 129 -24.61 -2.55 -4.77
N SER A 130 -23.42 -2.79 -5.32
CA SER A 130 -23.19 -3.04 -6.74
C SER A 130 -21.94 -3.90 -6.94
N LYS A 131 -21.65 -4.27 -8.18
CA LYS A 131 -20.48 -5.06 -8.55
C LYS A 131 -19.65 -4.31 -9.56
N LEU A 132 -18.33 -4.47 -9.45
CA LEU A 132 -17.37 -4.06 -10.46
C LEU A 132 -16.60 -5.30 -10.93
N GLU A 133 -16.28 -5.33 -12.21
CA GLU A 133 -15.49 -6.40 -12.83
C GLU A 133 -14.26 -5.82 -13.49
N ALA A 134 -13.13 -6.53 -13.39
CA ALA A 134 -11.88 -6.14 -14.02
C ALA A 134 -10.96 -7.37 -14.24
N ASP A 135 -9.95 -7.23 -15.08
CA ASP A 135 -8.93 -8.28 -15.25
C ASP A 135 -8.10 -8.44 -13.98
N VAL A 136 -7.78 -7.31 -13.34
CA VAL A 136 -6.96 -7.26 -12.11
C VAL A 136 -7.46 -6.19 -11.15
N VAL A 137 -7.16 -6.37 -9.87
CA VAL A 137 -7.35 -5.35 -8.83
C VAL A 137 -6.03 -5.05 -8.14
N LEU A 138 -5.68 -3.77 -8.03
CA LEU A 138 -4.59 -3.28 -7.20
C LEU A 138 -5.13 -2.83 -5.85
N ILE A 139 -4.64 -3.41 -4.77
CA ILE A 139 -4.95 -2.97 -3.41
C ILE A 139 -3.84 -2.06 -2.91
N SER A 140 -4.16 -0.79 -2.64
CA SER A 140 -3.23 0.26 -2.22
C SER A 140 -3.78 1.10 -1.07
N VAL A 141 -4.31 0.40 -0.04
CA VAL A 141 -4.97 1.00 1.13
C VAL A 141 -4.01 1.40 2.24
N GLY A 142 -2.72 1.28 2.02
CA GLY A 142 -1.67 1.65 2.96
C GLY A 142 -0.51 0.67 3.00
N ARG A 143 0.39 0.91 3.95
CA ARG A 143 1.57 0.07 4.21
C ARG A 143 1.70 -0.21 5.71
N LYS A 144 2.32 -1.31 6.07
CA LYS A 144 2.70 -1.63 7.45
C LYS A 144 4.22 -1.73 7.56
N PRO A 145 4.83 -1.39 8.71
CA PRO A 145 6.26 -1.60 8.93
C PRO A 145 6.60 -3.09 8.75
N TYR A 146 7.74 -3.36 8.13
CA TYR A 146 8.16 -4.75 7.91
C TYR A 146 9.06 -5.21 9.06
N THR A 147 8.44 -5.75 10.10
CA THR A 147 9.10 -6.30 11.30
C THR A 147 8.96 -7.82 11.41
N ASP A 148 8.30 -8.44 10.43
CA ASP A 148 8.05 -9.88 10.40
C ASP A 148 9.38 -10.65 10.34
N ASN A 149 9.49 -11.76 11.10
CA ASN A 149 10.65 -12.66 11.17
C ASN A 149 11.96 -12.06 11.73
N LEU A 150 11.94 -10.83 12.26
CA LEU A 150 13.12 -10.24 12.90
C LEU A 150 13.33 -10.71 14.33
N ASN A 151 12.38 -11.44 14.90
CA ASN A 151 12.41 -11.93 16.29
C ASN A 151 12.69 -10.80 17.32
N LEU A 152 12.13 -9.60 17.09
CA LEU A 152 12.36 -8.40 17.91
C LEU A 152 11.91 -8.60 19.37
N ASP A 153 10.88 -9.39 19.58
CA ASP A 153 10.35 -9.80 20.88
C ASP A 153 11.41 -10.58 21.69
N LYS A 154 12.18 -11.47 21.05
CA LYS A 154 13.21 -12.27 21.70
C LYS A 154 14.37 -11.45 22.23
N ILE A 155 14.65 -10.32 21.62
CA ILE A 155 15.71 -9.38 22.05
C ILE A 155 15.18 -8.18 22.81
N GLY A 156 13.85 -8.08 22.99
CA GLY A 156 13.21 -7.04 23.79
C GLY A 156 13.12 -5.68 23.11
N VAL A 157 13.21 -5.60 21.79
CA VAL A 157 12.99 -4.33 21.04
C VAL A 157 11.54 -3.92 21.11
N SER A 158 11.29 -2.68 21.54
CA SER A 158 9.95 -2.15 21.74
C SER A 158 9.29 -1.71 20.43
N LEU A 159 8.04 -2.15 20.23
CA LEU A 159 7.19 -1.70 19.13
C LEU A 159 6.09 -0.76 19.63
N ASP A 160 5.56 0.07 18.76
CA ASP A 160 4.36 0.86 19.03
C ASP A 160 3.07 0.05 18.68
N LYS A 161 1.90 0.68 18.87
CA LYS A 161 0.59 0.06 18.57
C LYS A 161 0.37 -0.25 17.07
N LYS A 162 1.17 0.35 16.18
CA LYS A 162 1.13 0.12 14.73
C LYS A 162 2.21 -0.86 14.26
N GLY A 163 2.97 -1.48 15.19
CA GLY A 163 4.04 -2.42 14.89
C GLY A 163 5.37 -1.76 14.44
N ARG A 164 5.52 -0.42 14.62
CA ARG A 164 6.74 0.30 14.26
C ARG A 164 7.74 0.21 15.40
N ILE A 165 9.03 0.13 15.07
CA ILE A 165 10.11 0.11 16.05
C ILE A 165 10.19 1.50 16.70
N LYS A 166 10.18 1.52 18.04
CA LYS A 166 10.37 2.76 18.81
C LYS A 166 11.85 3.12 18.85
N VAL A 167 12.16 4.36 18.53
CA VAL A 167 13.50 4.91 18.58
C VAL A 167 13.53 6.25 19.30
N ASP A 168 14.70 6.63 19.80
CA ASP A 168 14.97 7.96 20.32
C ASP A 168 15.34 8.95 19.21
N LYS A 169 15.74 10.18 19.58
CA LYS A 169 16.18 11.23 18.66
C LYS A 169 17.45 10.90 17.85
N ASN A 170 18.19 9.88 18.26
CA ASN A 170 19.40 9.39 17.60
C ASN A 170 19.13 8.10 16.82
N PHE A 171 17.85 7.75 16.62
CA PHE A 171 17.42 6.50 15.98
C PHE A 171 17.82 5.22 16.73
N GLU A 172 18.30 5.32 18.01
CA GLU A 172 18.60 4.16 18.83
C GLU A 172 17.31 3.60 19.45
N THR A 173 17.17 2.28 19.43
CA THR A 173 16.06 1.59 20.07
C THR A 173 16.22 1.57 21.59
N ASN A 174 15.30 0.95 22.32
CA ASN A 174 15.47 0.70 23.75
C ASN A 174 16.59 -0.32 24.06
N ILE A 175 17.18 -0.95 23.06
CA ILE A 175 18.32 -1.88 23.18
C ILE A 175 19.57 -1.18 22.66
N LYS A 176 20.58 -1.02 23.52
CA LYS A 176 21.83 -0.36 23.20
C LYS A 176 22.52 -0.92 21.96
N ASN A 177 23.01 -0.03 21.09
CA ASN A 177 23.69 -0.36 19.82
C ASN A 177 22.75 -1.01 18.76
N ILE A 178 21.44 -0.99 18.95
CA ILE A 178 20.45 -1.38 17.93
C ILE A 178 19.69 -0.12 17.51
N TYR A 179 19.76 0.22 16.24
CA TYR A 179 19.16 1.40 15.61
C TYR A 179 18.09 0.97 14.63
N ALA A 180 17.13 1.84 14.32
CA ALA A 180 16.18 1.61 13.25
C ALA A 180 15.91 2.91 12.49
N ILE A 181 15.73 2.80 11.15
CA ILE A 181 15.52 3.94 10.24
C ILE A 181 14.53 3.59 9.13
N GLY A 182 13.99 4.61 8.46
CA GLY A 182 13.07 4.46 7.33
C GLY A 182 11.67 4.03 7.73
N ASP A 183 10.94 3.36 6.83
CA ASP A 183 9.53 3.03 6.98
C ASP A 183 9.20 2.14 8.19
N VAL A 184 10.20 1.51 8.80
CA VAL A 184 10.01 0.62 9.95
C VAL A 184 9.82 1.36 11.27
N ILE A 185 10.10 2.67 11.31
CA ILE A 185 9.92 3.58 12.46
C ILE A 185 8.74 4.53 12.27
N ASP A 186 8.50 5.42 13.23
CA ASP A 186 7.47 6.46 13.10
C ASP A 186 7.91 7.56 12.11
N GLY A 187 6.99 7.92 11.24
CA GLY A 187 7.18 8.95 10.22
C GLY A 187 6.42 8.66 8.93
N PRO A 188 6.51 9.54 7.94
CA PRO A 188 5.97 9.28 6.61
C PRO A 188 6.81 8.19 5.92
N MET A 189 6.12 7.21 5.32
CA MET A 189 6.77 6.13 4.58
C MET A 189 7.14 6.61 3.17
N LEU A 190 8.20 7.42 3.08
CA LEU A 190 8.68 8.06 1.86
C LEU A 190 10.20 7.87 1.76
N ALA A 191 10.70 7.46 0.59
CA ALA A 191 12.12 7.16 0.37
C ALA A 191 13.03 8.34 0.74
N HIS A 192 12.72 9.53 0.26
CA HIS A 192 13.50 10.74 0.55
C HIS A 192 13.50 11.12 2.04
N LYS A 193 12.46 10.76 2.80
CA LYS A 193 12.45 10.97 4.25
C LYS A 193 13.32 9.94 4.99
N ALA A 194 13.49 8.76 4.41
CA ALA A 194 14.38 7.74 4.97
C ALA A 194 15.87 8.03 4.71
N GLU A 195 16.18 8.85 3.69
CA GLU A 195 17.54 9.25 3.31
C GLU A 195 18.09 10.41 4.17
N GLU A 196 17.22 11.29 4.70
CA GLU A 196 17.58 12.40 5.61
C GLU A 196 17.98 11.89 7.01
#